data_9aa68559096ab22dce432f23321ae6e3
#
_entry.id   9aa68559096ab22dce432f23321ae6e3
#
_cell.length_a   1.000
_cell.length_b   1.000
_cell.length_c   1.000
_cell.angle_alpha   90.00
_cell.angle_beta   90.00
_cell.angle_gamma   90.00
#
_symmetry.space_group_name_H-M   'P 1'
#
loop_
_entity.id
_entity.type
_entity.pdbx_description
1 polymer ?
#
loop_
_entity_poly.entity_id
_entity_poly.type
_entity_poly.pdbx_seq_one_letter_code
_entity_poly.pdbx_strand_id
1 'polypeptide(L)'
;MDNTDKVDRTLDHSVDTELCVGGAVCYVLWGCLHLWAAYAVYQVGAAVAPGMVRGRVFQDSWNLLFFGATAIIIALTLNVRNRALGYWINLGVLALADTGLIIFVLIPGYIPLWPGLAGPVLWVLGGILTTLAYFRRDSAQRY
;
A
#
# COMPACT_ATOMS: atom_id res chain seq x y z
N MET A 1 -24.89 1.95 -34.20
CA MET A 1 -24.20 1.71 -32.93
C MET A 1 -25.07 0.74 -32.16
N ASP A 2 -24.62 -0.52 -32.11
CA ASP A 2 -25.41 -1.64 -31.58
C ASP A 2 -25.55 -1.55 -30.05
N ASN A 3 -26.67 -2.05 -29.54
CA ASN A 3 -26.96 -2.07 -28.10
C ASN A 3 -25.98 -2.96 -27.32
N THR A 4 -25.37 -3.95 -27.96
CA THR A 4 -24.32 -4.82 -27.47
C THR A 4 -23.03 -4.05 -27.19
N ASP A 5 -22.60 -3.14 -28.07
CA ASP A 5 -21.42 -2.30 -27.88
C ASP A 5 -21.56 -1.34 -26.69
N LYS A 6 -22.77 -0.94 -26.37
CA LYS A 6 -23.05 -0.03 -25.25
C LYS A 6 -23.02 -0.77 -23.91
N VAL A 7 -23.52 -1.99 -23.89
CA VAL A 7 -23.48 -2.86 -22.70
C VAL A 7 -22.05 -3.28 -22.39
N ASP A 8 -21.25 -3.68 -23.38
CA ASP A 8 -19.84 -4.06 -23.18
C ASP A 8 -19.00 -2.91 -22.63
N ARG A 9 -19.17 -1.68 -23.13
CA ARG A 9 -18.43 -0.52 -22.59
C ARG A 9 -18.83 -0.16 -21.17
N THR A 10 -20.09 -0.33 -20.79
CA THR A 10 -20.53 -0.08 -19.42
C THR A 10 -19.99 -1.12 -18.45
N LEU A 11 -19.93 -2.38 -18.85
CA LEU A 11 -19.35 -3.47 -18.05
C LEU A 11 -17.84 -3.28 -17.88
N ASP A 12 -17.12 -2.91 -18.93
CA ASP A 12 -15.67 -2.68 -18.88
C ASP A 12 -15.32 -1.49 -17.95
N HIS A 13 -16.09 -0.42 -18.00
CA HIS A 13 -15.89 0.74 -17.13
C HIS A 13 -16.21 0.44 -15.65
N SER A 14 -17.15 -0.44 -15.35
CA SER A 14 -17.45 -0.86 -13.97
C SER A 14 -16.33 -1.71 -13.37
N VAL A 15 -15.80 -2.66 -14.14
CA VAL A 15 -14.69 -3.53 -13.71
C VAL A 15 -13.42 -2.73 -13.42
N ASP A 16 -13.10 -1.73 -14.25
CA ASP A 16 -11.93 -0.88 -14.02
C ASP A 16 -12.06 -0.05 -12.74
N THR A 17 -13.27 0.44 -12.45
CA THR A 17 -13.56 1.17 -11.21
C THR A 17 -13.40 0.26 -10.00
N GLU A 18 -13.92 -0.97 -10.04
CA GLU A 18 -13.82 -1.94 -8.95
C GLU A 18 -12.36 -2.32 -8.66
N LEU A 19 -11.53 -2.53 -9.69
CA LEU A 19 -10.11 -2.81 -9.55
C LEU A 19 -9.36 -1.65 -8.89
N CYS A 20 -9.63 -0.41 -9.30
CA CYS A 20 -9.01 0.78 -8.70
C CYS A 20 -9.41 0.94 -7.23
N VAL A 21 -10.68 0.79 -6.92
CA VAL A 21 -11.21 0.91 -5.55
C VAL A 21 -10.67 -0.22 -4.67
N GLY A 22 -10.70 -1.46 -5.15
CA GLY A 22 -10.16 -2.61 -4.44
C GLY A 22 -8.67 -2.46 -4.11
N GLY A 23 -7.86 -2.03 -5.09
CA GLY A 23 -6.45 -1.74 -4.89
C GLY A 23 -6.22 -0.59 -3.89
N ALA A 24 -6.99 0.48 -3.99
CA ALA A 24 -6.93 1.60 -3.05
C ALA A 24 -7.29 1.17 -1.62
N VAL A 25 -8.30 0.33 -1.44
CA VAL A 25 -8.67 -0.23 -0.13
C VAL A 25 -7.52 -1.04 0.47
N CYS A 26 -6.85 -1.88 -0.32
CA CYS A 26 -5.68 -2.63 0.15
C CYS A 26 -4.57 -1.69 0.66
N TYR A 27 -4.28 -0.61 -0.07
CA TYR A 27 -3.26 0.37 0.34
C TYR A 27 -3.68 1.20 1.55
N VAL A 28 -4.96 1.52 1.70
CA VAL A 28 -5.48 2.17 2.92
C VAL A 28 -5.32 1.26 4.13
N LEU A 29 -5.68 -0.02 4.02
CA LEU A 29 -5.51 -1.00 5.09
C LEU A 29 -4.03 -1.20 5.43
N TRP A 30 -3.15 -1.28 4.43
CA TRP A 30 -1.71 -1.30 4.60
C TRP A 30 -1.22 -0.08 5.38
N GLY A 31 -1.67 1.11 5.00
CA GLY A 31 -1.35 2.36 5.70
C GLY A 31 -1.83 2.37 7.14
N CYS A 32 -3.04 1.91 7.42
CA CYS A 32 -3.56 1.79 8.78
C CYS A 32 -2.72 0.84 9.65
N LEU A 33 -2.27 -0.30 9.09
CA LEU A 33 -1.35 -1.20 9.78
C LEU A 33 -0.02 -0.50 10.12
N HIS A 34 0.52 0.32 9.22
CA HIS A 34 1.76 1.07 9.45
C HIS A 34 1.59 2.18 10.49
N LEU A 35 0.44 2.84 10.55
CA LEU A 35 0.13 3.80 11.64
C LEU A 35 0.10 3.08 12.99
N TRP A 36 -0.51 1.90 13.04
CA TRP A 36 -0.51 1.08 14.24
C TRP A 36 0.91 0.59 14.61
N ALA A 37 1.69 0.12 13.63
CA ALA A 37 3.08 -0.28 13.83
C ALA A 37 3.96 0.90 14.32
N ALA A 38 3.75 2.10 13.78
CA ALA A 38 4.42 3.32 14.24
C ALA A 38 4.18 3.55 15.74
N TYR A 39 2.93 3.42 16.18
CA TYR A 39 2.61 3.55 17.59
C TYR A 39 3.27 2.45 18.43
N ALA A 40 3.26 1.19 17.98
CA ALA A 40 3.92 0.09 18.66
C ALA A 40 5.44 0.30 18.81
N VAL A 41 6.11 0.73 17.74
CA VAL A 41 7.55 1.06 17.74
C VAL A 41 7.84 2.26 18.63
N TYR A 42 6.97 3.27 18.67
CA TYR A 42 7.08 4.38 19.62
C TYR A 42 7.08 3.88 21.08
N GLN A 43 6.19 2.96 21.44
CA GLN A 43 6.14 2.38 22.78
C GLN A 43 7.42 1.62 23.13
N VAL A 44 7.99 0.87 22.18
CA VAL A 44 9.29 0.24 22.35
C VAL A 44 10.37 1.29 22.64
N GLY A 45 10.43 2.37 21.85
CA GLY A 45 11.37 3.46 22.07
C GLY A 45 11.19 4.14 23.44
N ALA A 46 9.96 4.31 23.90
CA ALA A 46 9.66 4.90 25.20
C ALA A 46 10.21 4.08 26.38
N ALA A 47 10.31 2.76 26.22
CA ALA A 47 10.85 1.83 27.22
C ALA A 47 12.39 1.76 27.22
N VAL A 48 13.07 2.26 26.19
CA VAL A 48 14.55 2.27 26.09
C VAL A 48 15.11 3.47 26.86
N ALA A 49 16.26 3.26 27.55
CA ALA A 49 16.97 4.34 28.22
C ALA A 49 17.36 5.46 27.24
N PRO A 50 17.39 6.74 27.67
CA PRO A 50 17.80 7.86 26.83
C PRO A 50 19.16 7.63 26.18
N GLY A 51 19.27 7.85 24.88
CA GLY A 51 20.50 7.64 24.10
C GLY A 51 20.23 7.46 22.61
N MET A 52 21.29 7.15 21.85
CA MET A 52 21.24 7.00 20.40
C MET A 52 20.24 5.91 19.95
N VAL A 53 20.19 4.78 20.64
CA VAL A 53 19.28 3.67 20.31
C VAL A 53 17.82 4.13 20.39
N ARG A 54 17.44 4.78 21.51
CA ARG A 54 16.09 5.34 21.68
C ARG A 54 15.76 6.34 20.57
N GLY A 55 16.70 7.22 20.23
CA GLY A 55 16.52 8.19 19.15
C GLY A 55 16.25 7.52 17.78
N ARG A 56 16.98 6.44 17.47
CA ARG A 56 16.78 5.66 16.24
C ARG A 56 15.43 4.94 16.21
N VAL A 57 14.98 4.38 17.33
CA VAL A 57 13.66 3.74 17.42
C VAL A 57 12.55 4.78 17.22
N PHE A 58 12.67 5.98 17.79
CA PHE A 58 11.70 7.04 17.53
C PHE A 58 11.73 7.52 16.07
N GLN A 59 12.89 7.59 15.44
CA GLN A 59 13.02 7.91 14.02
C GLN A 59 12.33 6.85 13.15
N ASP A 60 12.46 5.57 13.49
CA ASP A 60 11.78 4.49 12.79
C ASP A 60 10.26 4.57 12.94
N SER A 61 9.77 4.81 14.16
CA SER A 61 8.35 5.10 14.40
C SER A 61 7.83 6.25 13.52
N TRP A 62 8.58 7.35 13.41
CA TRP A 62 8.25 8.48 12.55
C TRP A 62 8.19 8.08 11.07
N ASN A 63 9.16 7.28 10.59
CA ASN A 63 9.19 6.79 9.21
C ASN A 63 7.96 5.93 8.89
N LEU A 64 7.58 5.01 9.81
CA LEU A 64 6.38 4.18 9.66
C LEU A 64 5.10 5.02 9.59
N LEU A 65 4.99 6.04 10.46
CA LEU A 65 3.86 6.98 10.43
C LEU A 65 3.81 7.73 9.11
N PHE A 66 4.95 8.24 8.62
CA PHE A 66 5.04 8.96 7.36
C PHE A 66 4.64 8.07 6.17
N PHE A 67 5.17 6.84 6.08
CA PHE A 67 4.83 5.91 5.01
C PHE A 67 3.35 5.50 5.07
N GLY A 68 2.82 5.20 6.26
CA GLY A 68 1.41 4.85 6.42
C GLY A 68 0.47 5.97 5.99
N ALA A 69 0.71 7.20 6.47
CA ALA A 69 -0.09 8.37 6.10
C ALA A 69 0.00 8.67 4.59
N THR A 70 1.21 8.62 4.01
CA THR A 70 1.43 8.85 2.59
C THR A 70 0.69 7.81 1.74
N ALA A 71 0.78 6.53 2.10
CA ALA A 71 0.08 5.46 1.38
C ALA A 71 -1.44 5.69 1.36
N ILE A 72 -2.04 6.08 2.48
CA ILE A 72 -3.47 6.40 2.59
C ILE A 72 -3.83 7.59 1.68
N ILE A 73 -3.09 8.69 1.77
CA ILE A 73 -3.34 9.89 0.97
C ILE A 73 -3.25 9.57 -0.53
N ILE A 74 -2.20 8.89 -0.97
CA ILE A 74 -2.00 8.49 -2.37
C ILE A 74 -3.10 7.53 -2.82
N ALA A 75 -3.48 6.56 -2.00
CA ALA A 75 -4.56 5.63 -2.31
C ALA A 75 -5.89 6.37 -2.58
N LEU A 76 -6.28 7.26 -1.67
CA LEU A 76 -7.55 7.97 -1.73
C LEU A 76 -7.60 9.08 -2.80
N THR A 77 -6.46 9.66 -3.17
CA THR A 77 -6.41 10.79 -4.12
C THR A 77 -6.02 10.38 -5.52
N LEU A 78 -5.12 9.42 -5.68
CA LEU A 78 -4.53 9.04 -6.96
C LEU A 78 -4.90 7.63 -7.42
N ASN A 79 -4.81 6.60 -6.54
CA ASN A 79 -5.10 5.23 -6.95
C ASN A 79 -6.59 5.01 -7.27
N VAL A 80 -7.51 5.57 -6.47
CA VAL A 80 -8.95 5.53 -6.74
C VAL A 80 -9.28 6.10 -8.14
N ARG A 81 -8.48 7.06 -8.62
CA ARG A 81 -8.63 7.70 -9.93
C ARG A 81 -7.78 7.08 -11.03
N ASN A 82 -7.19 5.91 -10.78
CA ASN A 82 -6.29 5.21 -11.70
C ASN A 82 -5.16 6.10 -12.26
N ARG A 83 -4.57 6.96 -11.43
CA ARG A 83 -3.47 7.83 -11.85
C ARG A 83 -2.14 7.06 -11.82
N ALA A 84 -1.38 7.13 -12.92
CA ALA A 84 -0.08 6.48 -13.05
C ALA A 84 0.89 6.83 -11.90
N LEU A 85 0.91 8.08 -11.48
CA LEU A 85 1.75 8.53 -10.36
C LEU A 85 1.41 7.78 -9.06
N GLY A 86 0.11 7.61 -8.74
CA GLY A 86 -0.33 6.87 -7.56
C GLY A 86 0.08 5.39 -7.63
N TYR A 87 -0.08 4.77 -8.80
CA TYR A 87 0.35 3.40 -9.04
C TYR A 87 1.85 3.21 -8.74
N TRP A 88 2.73 4.01 -9.35
CA TRP A 88 4.18 3.87 -9.19
C TRP A 88 4.67 4.20 -7.78
N ILE A 89 4.09 5.22 -7.12
CA ILE A 89 4.47 5.56 -5.74
C ILE A 89 4.10 4.43 -4.79
N ASN A 90 2.84 3.98 -4.77
CA ASN A 90 2.42 2.94 -3.84
C ASN A 90 3.09 1.59 -4.16
N LEU A 91 3.27 1.25 -5.42
CA LEU A 91 3.99 0.03 -5.78
C LEU A 91 5.45 0.05 -5.29
N GLY A 92 6.19 1.14 -5.58
CA GLY A 92 7.63 1.21 -5.30
C GLY A 92 7.95 1.53 -3.84
N VAL A 93 7.30 2.54 -3.25
CA VAL A 93 7.61 2.98 -1.87
C VAL A 93 7.21 1.92 -0.85
N LEU A 94 6.02 1.30 -1.01
CA LEU A 94 5.57 0.26 -0.10
C LEU A 94 6.40 -1.02 -0.24
N ALA A 95 6.85 -1.34 -1.47
CA ALA A 95 7.78 -2.45 -1.71
C ALA A 95 9.07 -2.32 -0.88
N LEU A 96 9.64 -1.12 -0.83
CA LEU A 96 10.86 -0.86 -0.06
C LEU A 96 10.61 -1.01 1.45
N ALA A 97 9.49 -0.51 1.95
CA ALA A 97 9.12 -0.64 3.36
C ALA A 97 8.93 -2.11 3.76
N ASP A 98 8.14 -2.86 2.97
CA ASP A 98 7.90 -4.29 3.24
C ASP A 98 9.14 -5.16 3.06
N THR A 99 10.01 -4.83 2.11
CA THR A 99 11.31 -5.51 1.95
C THR A 99 12.16 -5.36 3.21
N GLY A 100 12.22 -4.16 3.79
CA GLY A 100 12.92 -3.90 5.06
C GLY A 100 12.33 -4.71 6.21
N LEU A 101 11.00 -4.74 6.34
CA LEU A 101 10.30 -5.55 7.33
C LEU A 101 10.63 -7.05 7.19
N ILE A 102 10.58 -7.57 5.97
CA ILE A 102 10.86 -8.99 5.71
C ILE A 102 12.28 -9.34 6.08
N ILE A 103 13.27 -8.58 5.58
CA ILE A 103 14.69 -8.90 5.76
C ILE A 103 15.15 -8.73 7.22
N PHE A 104 14.75 -7.64 7.87
CA PHE A 104 15.32 -7.27 9.16
C PHE A 104 14.48 -7.67 10.37
N VAL A 105 13.22 -8.06 10.15
CA VAL A 105 12.30 -8.37 11.25
C VAL A 105 11.71 -9.77 11.14
N LEU A 106 11.15 -10.13 9.96
CA LEU A 106 10.47 -11.42 9.78
C LEU A 106 11.46 -12.58 9.60
N ILE A 107 12.48 -12.44 8.75
CA ILE A 107 13.48 -13.50 8.54
C ILE A 107 14.23 -13.84 9.82
N PRO A 108 14.67 -12.87 10.65
CA PRO A 108 15.27 -13.17 11.94
C PRO A 108 14.29 -13.70 13.00
N GLY A 109 12.98 -13.66 12.74
CA GLY A 109 11.96 -14.19 13.65
C GLY A 109 11.68 -13.30 14.87
N TYR A 110 11.93 -11.98 14.77
CA TYR A 110 11.69 -11.05 15.89
C TYR A 110 10.20 -10.81 16.17
N ILE A 111 9.35 -11.04 15.19
CA ILE A 111 7.89 -11.08 15.35
C ILE A 111 7.33 -12.33 14.68
N PRO A 112 6.15 -12.82 15.09
CA PRO A 112 5.48 -13.93 14.42
C PRO A 112 5.19 -13.60 12.95
N LEU A 113 5.28 -14.61 12.07
CA LEU A 113 4.93 -14.44 10.66
C LEU A 113 3.50 -13.91 10.48
N TRP A 114 2.58 -14.30 11.33
CA TRP A 114 1.27 -13.71 11.42
C TRP A 114 1.08 -13.02 12.78
N PRO A 115 0.72 -11.74 12.82
CA PRO A 115 0.25 -10.85 11.74
C PRO A 115 1.34 -10.11 10.93
N GLY A 116 2.63 -10.41 11.12
CA GLY A 116 3.74 -9.68 10.48
C GLY A 116 3.65 -9.62 8.94
N LEU A 117 3.13 -10.67 8.28
CA LEU A 117 2.95 -10.70 6.82
C LEU A 117 1.69 -9.94 6.35
N ALA A 118 0.85 -9.40 7.22
CA ALA A 118 -0.37 -8.72 6.80
C ALA A 118 -0.09 -7.51 5.90
N GLY A 119 0.95 -6.72 6.18
CA GLY A 119 1.40 -5.62 5.33
C GLY A 119 1.82 -6.09 3.94
N PRO A 120 2.83 -6.97 3.81
CA PRO A 120 3.25 -7.54 2.53
C PRO A 120 2.11 -8.17 1.71
N VAL A 121 1.20 -8.89 2.33
CA VAL A 121 0.02 -9.47 1.64
C VAL A 121 -0.88 -8.38 1.07
N LEU A 122 -1.20 -7.35 1.86
CA LEU A 122 -2.01 -6.22 1.39
C LEU A 122 -1.33 -5.46 0.26
N TRP A 123 0.00 -5.26 0.34
CA TRP A 123 0.76 -4.63 -0.75
C TRP A 123 0.70 -5.46 -2.03
N VAL A 124 0.90 -6.78 -1.97
CA VAL A 124 0.82 -7.67 -3.14
C VAL A 124 -0.57 -7.63 -3.76
N LEU A 125 -1.64 -7.76 -2.95
CA LEU A 125 -3.02 -7.70 -3.44
C LEU A 125 -3.34 -6.34 -4.07
N GLY A 126 -2.99 -5.25 -3.39
CA GLY A 126 -3.15 -3.90 -3.93
C GLY A 126 -2.36 -3.69 -5.23
N GLY A 127 -1.13 -4.20 -5.29
CA GLY A 127 -0.27 -4.19 -6.47
C GLY A 127 -0.89 -4.93 -7.65
N ILE A 128 -1.41 -6.12 -7.45
CA ILE A 128 -2.09 -6.90 -8.52
C ILE A 128 -3.29 -6.12 -9.04
N LEU A 129 -4.19 -5.66 -8.16
CA LEU A 129 -5.42 -4.97 -8.56
C LEU A 129 -5.12 -3.66 -9.31
N THR A 130 -4.20 -2.84 -8.79
CA THR A 130 -3.82 -1.58 -9.44
C THR A 130 -3.05 -1.79 -10.74
N THR A 131 -2.27 -2.86 -10.85
CA THR A 131 -1.57 -3.23 -12.09
C THR A 131 -2.57 -3.62 -13.19
N LEU A 132 -3.55 -4.44 -12.87
CA LEU A 132 -4.61 -4.81 -13.81
C LEU A 132 -5.38 -3.57 -14.29
N ALA A 133 -5.77 -2.67 -13.37
CA ALA A 133 -6.44 -1.43 -13.72
C ALA A 133 -5.56 -0.50 -14.58
N TYR A 134 -4.27 -0.44 -14.30
CA TYR A 134 -3.31 0.40 -15.04
C TYR A 134 -3.20 -0.04 -16.49
N PHE A 135 -2.97 -1.34 -16.74
CA PHE A 135 -2.80 -1.86 -18.11
C PHE A 135 -4.09 -1.80 -18.94
N ARG A 136 -5.26 -2.00 -18.33
CA ARG A 136 -6.55 -1.84 -19.02
C ARG A 136 -6.74 -0.42 -19.50
N ARG A 137 -6.43 0.58 -18.68
CA ARG A 137 -6.49 2.00 -19.07
C ARG A 137 -5.60 2.30 -20.27
N ASP A 138 -4.35 1.81 -20.29
CA ASP A 138 -3.41 2.04 -21.40
C ASP A 138 -3.91 1.40 -22.70
N SER A 139 -4.58 0.26 -22.64
CA SER A 139 -5.17 -0.40 -23.80
C SER A 139 -6.34 0.42 -24.36
N ALA A 140 -7.21 0.98 -23.51
CA ALA A 140 -8.35 1.80 -23.94
C ALA A 140 -7.96 3.15 -24.58
N GLN A 141 -6.75 3.64 -24.31
CA GLN A 141 -6.25 4.90 -24.90
C GLN A 141 -5.56 4.72 -26.28
N ARG A 142 -5.32 3.47 -26.70
CA ARG A 142 -4.63 3.16 -27.98
C ARG A 142 -5.57 2.90 -29.14
N TYR A 143 -6.88 2.86 -28.91
CA TYR A 143 -7.95 2.69 -29.91
C TYR A 143 -8.87 3.90 -29.93
#